data_b548e76f8df919576d73b27c0db88c74
#
_entry.id   b548e76f8df919576d73b27c0db88c74
#
_cell.length_a   1.000
_cell.length_b   1.000
_cell.length_c   1.000
_cell.angle_alpha   90.00
_cell.angle_beta   90.00
_cell.angle_gamma   90.00
#
_symmetry.space_group_name_H-M   'P 1'
#
loop_
_entity.id
_entity.type
_entity.pdbx_description
1 polymer ?
#
loop_
_entity_poly.entity_id
_entity_poly.type
_entity_poly.pdbx_seq_one_letter_code
_entity_poly.pdbx_strand_id
1 'polypeptide(L)'
;MKRNLITGGLGFIGSHLIERLIYLGEYVVCLDNFSSGNKGNLAKWNKNPNFKFIYGDILDKHEIKFDKLWHLACPASPKEYLKDPILTARINFEGTLNLLNLAKDQKAKMVFTSTSEVYGNCDQIPQVENFLGFVNTKNLRSCYAHGKRIAETLCFDFQRKYKMEIKIARIFNTYGPGLRPEDGRVISNFINQALNNVPLSVFGDGKQTRSFCYVEDIIDALLLLMNSNFKDPINLGNSNEISIIDLAKLIDNKIYANKQFSFMKSTNDEISRRSPSLKLVKEVLNWQPRVDLSDGLDLTIEFEKKKLKKLQP
;
A
#
# COMPACT_ATOMS: atom_id res chain seq x y z
N MET A 1 -23.96 -13.36 -2.85
CA MET A 1 -22.50 -13.23 -2.93
C MET A 1 -22.18 -11.96 -3.69
N LYS A 2 -21.39 -11.03 -3.12
CA LYS A 2 -20.95 -9.82 -3.83
C LYS A 2 -19.74 -10.13 -4.69
N ARG A 3 -19.68 -9.48 -5.86
CA ARG A 3 -18.54 -9.59 -6.77
C ARG A 3 -17.58 -8.42 -6.54
N ASN A 4 -16.33 -8.72 -6.23
CA ASN A 4 -15.29 -7.74 -5.98
C ASN A 4 -14.31 -7.73 -7.15
N LEU A 5 -14.12 -6.58 -7.79
CA LEU A 5 -12.99 -6.36 -8.69
C LEU A 5 -11.84 -5.75 -7.90
N ILE A 6 -10.68 -6.41 -7.93
CA ILE A 6 -9.45 -5.92 -7.29
C ILE A 6 -8.44 -5.67 -8.41
N THR A 7 -8.06 -4.42 -8.63
CA THR A 7 -6.96 -4.07 -9.53
C THR A 7 -5.65 -4.02 -8.74
N GLY A 8 -4.56 -4.56 -9.29
CA GLY A 8 -3.31 -4.73 -8.57
C GLY A 8 -3.40 -5.78 -7.46
N GLY A 9 -4.27 -6.79 -7.64
CA GLY A 9 -4.56 -7.79 -6.62
C GLY A 9 -3.41 -8.75 -6.35
N LEU A 10 -2.46 -8.91 -7.25
CA LEU A 10 -1.27 -9.73 -7.05
C LEU A 10 -0.11 -8.96 -6.38
N GLY A 11 -0.30 -7.67 -6.08
CA GLY A 11 0.58 -6.87 -5.26
C GLY A 11 0.49 -7.23 -3.78
N PHE A 12 1.28 -6.53 -2.93
CA PHE A 12 1.38 -6.79 -1.50
C PHE A 12 0.01 -6.67 -0.79
N ILE A 13 -0.58 -5.48 -0.73
CA ILE A 13 -1.88 -5.26 -0.05
C ILE A 13 -3.00 -6.02 -0.77
N GLY A 14 -2.97 -6.04 -2.12
CA GLY A 14 -3.98 -6.73 -2.92
C GLY A 14 -4.09 -8.22 -2.62
N SER A 15 -2.96 -8.91 -2.41
CA SER A 15 -2.95 -10.34 -2.11
C SER A 15 -3.59 -10.68 -0.75
N HIS A 16 -3.36 -9.87 0.28
CA HIS A 16 -4.02 -10.01 1.57
C HIS A 16 -5.52 -9.71 1.50
N LEU A 17 -5.90 -8.71 0.71
CA LEU A 17 -7.31 -8.39 0.49
C LEU A 17 -8.04 -9.52 -0.24
N ILE A 18 -7.45 -10.12 -1.28
CA ILE A 18 -8.00 -11.29 -1.98
C ILE A 18 -8.22 -12.43 -0.98
N GLU A 19 -7.19 -12.77 -0.19
CA GLU A 19 -7.26 -13.84 0.79
C GLU A 19 -8.40 -13.63 1.80
N ARG A 20 -8.52 -12.42 2.34
CA ARG A 20 -9.58 -12.04 3.28
C ARG A 20 -10.97 -12.11 2.65
N LEU A 21 -11.16 -11.61 1.44
CA LEU A 21 -12.46 -11.64 0.76
C LEU A 21 -12.89 -13.06 0.40
N ILE A 22 -11.96 -13.91 -0.05
CA ILE A 22 -12.23 -15.34 -0.29
C ILE A 22 -12.61 -16.05 1.03
N TYR A 23 -11.88 -15.77 2.13
CA TYR A 23 -12.22 -16.30 3.44
C TYR A 23 -13.62 -15.91 3.91
N LEU A 24 -14.06 -14.69 3.58
CA LEU A 24 -15.42 -14.21 3.85
C LEU A 24 -16.49 -14.77 2.89
N GLY A 25 -16.12 -15.68 1.99
CA GLY A 25 -17.04 -16.29 1.02
C GLY A 25 -17.43 -15.36 -0.14
N GLU A 26 -16.73 -14.25 -0.36
CA GLU A 26 -17.03 -13.34 -1.47
C GLU A 26 -16.36 -13.78 -2.77
N TYR A 27 -16.94 -13.42 -3.92
CA TYR A 27 -16.36 -13.68 -5.23
C TYR A 27 -15.39 -12.58 -5.61
N VAL A 28 -14.18 -12.95 -6.04
CA VAL A 28 -13.10 -12.02 -6.37
C VAL A 28 -12.69 -12.17 -7.83
N VAL A 29 -12.68 -11.05 -8.55
CA VAL A 29 -12.01 -10.89 -9.85
C VAL A 29 -10.75 -10.06 -9.64
N CYS A 30 -9.60 -10.61 -9.94
CA CYS A 30 -8.32 -9.94 -9.86
C CYS A 30 -7.87 -9.49 -11.25
N LEU A 31 -7.71 -8.19 -11.46
CA LEU A 31 -7.11 -7.62 -12.67
C LEU A 31 -5.69 -7.16 -12.35
N ASP A 32 -4.69 -7.76 -13.00
CA ASP A 32 -3.27 -7.45 -12.76
C ASP A 32 -2.43 -7.76 -14.01
N ASN A 33 -1.42 -6.95 -14.29
CA ASN A 33 -0.50 -7.11 -15.42
C ASN A 33 0.88 -7.64 -15.01
N PHE A 34 1.08 -7.99 -13.74
CA PHE A 34 2.35 -8.40 -13.12
C PHE A 34 3.47 -7.36 -13.16
N SER A 35 3.19 -6.09 -13.43
CA SER A 35 4.24 -5.05 -13.45
C SER A 35 5.00 -4.95 -12.13
N SER A 36 4.29 -5.09 -11.02
CA SER A 36 4.85 -5.18 -9.66
C SER A 36 4.26 -6.34 -8.84
N GLY A 37 3.27 -7.05 -9.38
CA GLY A 37 2.61 -8.19 -8.75
C GLY A 37 3.51 -9.44 -8.72
N ASN A 38 3.26 -10.32 -7.75
CA ASN A 38 3.97 -11.59 -7.61
C ASN A 38 3.15 -12.74 -8.23
N LYS A 39 3.68 -13.39 -9.27
CA LYS A 39 3.06 -14.56 -9.90
C LYS A 39 2.78 -15.70 -8.91
N GLY A 40 3.62 -15.84 -7.88
CA GLY A 40 3.41 -16.83 -6.81
C GLY A 40 2.13 -16.61 -6.01
N ASN A 41 1.62 -15.37 -5.94
CA ASN A 41 0.34 -15.09 -5.29
C ASN A 41 -0.83 -15.68 -6.07
N LEU A 42 -0.78 -15.68 -7.41
CA LEU A 42 -1.82 -16.28 -8.25
C LEU A 42 -1.99 -17.78 -7.98
N ALA A 43 -0.89 -18.50 -7.75
CA ALA A 43 -0.92 -19.93 -7.51
C ALA A 43 -1.73 -20.34 -6.26
N LYS A 44 -1.88 -19.41 -5.29
CA LYS A 44 -2.66 -19.66 -4.07
C LYS A 44 -4.15 -19.86 -4.34
N TRP A 45 -4.71 -19.16 -5.36
CA TRP A 45 -6.15 -19.08 -5.56
C TRP A 45 -6.64 -19.57 -6.93
N ASN A 46 -5.76 -19.91 -7.87
CA ASN A 46 -6.14 -20.26 -9.25
C ASN A 46 -7.12 -21.46 -9.35
N LYS A 47 -7.21 -22.28 -8.30
CA LYS A 47 -8.16 -23.41 -8.22
C LYS A 47 -9.38 -23.09 -7.34
N ASN A 48 -9.46 -21.90 -6.74
CA ASN A 48 -10.57 -21.53 -5.88
C ASN A 48 -11.79 -21.13 -6.73
N PRO A 49 -13.00 -21.71 -6.52
CA PRO A 49 -14.19 -21.41 -7.32
C PRO A 49 -14.67 -19.95 -7.15
N ASN A 50 -14.30 -19.29 -6.05
CA ASN A 50 -14.63 -17.90 -5.78
C ASN A 50 -13.57 -16.91 -6.30
N PHE A 51 -12.63 -17.36 -7.12
CA PHE A 51 -11.56 -16.52 -7.65
C PHE A 51 -11.46 -16.61 -9.18
N LYS A 52 -11.35 -15.45 -9.83
CA LYS A 52 -11.03 -15.33 -11.25
C LYS A 52 -9.89 -14.36 -11.46
N PHE A 53 -8.88 -14.78 -12.21
CA PHE A 53 -7.80 -13.92 -12.64
C PHE A 53 -8.05 -13.43 -14.08
N ILE A 54 -7.77 -12.14 -14.30
CA ILE A 54 -7.75 -11.50 -15.63
C ILE A 54 -6.38 -10.82 -15.76
N TYR A 55 -5.61 -11.26 -16.75
CA TYR A 55 -4.41 -10.54 -17.15
C TYR A 55 -4.80 -9.30 -17.95
N GLY A 56 -4.37 -8.11 -17.50
CA GLY A 56 -4.66 -6.87 -18.21
C GLY A 56 -4.15 -5.64 -17.48
N ASP A 57 -4.04 -4.54 -18.23
CA ASP A 57 -3.64 -3.23 -17.71
C ASP A 57 -4.87 -2.35 -17.47
N ILE A 58 -4.86 -1.54 -16.41
CA ILE A 58 -5.96 -0.59 -16.13
C ILE A 58 -6.01 0.57 -17.13
N LEU A 59 -4.98 0.74 -17.94
CA LEU A 59 -4.98 1.68 -19.07
C LEU A 59 -5.86 1.20 -20.23
N ASP A 60 -6.14 -0.10 -20.29
CA ASP A 60 -7.00 -0.69 -21.29
C ASP A 60 -8.48 -0.61 -20.89
N LYS A 61 -9.36 -0.79 -21.88
CA LYS A 61 -10.80 -0.94 -21.62
C LYS A 61 -11.11 -2.37 -21.22
N HIS A 62 -11.93 -2.52 -20.18
CA HIS A 62 -12.35 -3.83 -19.69
C HIS A 62 -13.87 -3.94 -19.59
N GLU A 63 -14.39 -5.11 -19.90
CA GLU A 63 -15.80 -5.48 -19.70
C GLU A 63 -15.88 -6.51 -18.55
N ILE A 64 -15.92 -6.02 -17.33
CA ILE A 64 -15.95 -6.85 -16.12
C ILE A 64 -17.16 -6.47 -15.29
N LYS A 65 -17.95 -7.46 -14.84
CA LYS A 65 -19.10 -7.25 -13.95
C LYS A 65 -18.67 -7.40 -12.50
N PHE A 66 -19.00 -6.40 -11.67
CA PHE A 66 -18.71 -6.38 -10.24
C PHE A 66 -19.66 -5.44 -9.48
N ASP A 67 -19.76 -5.62 -8.17
CA ASP A 67 -20.54 -4.77 -7.26
C ASP A 67 -19.64 -3.79 -6.48
N LYS A 68 -18.37 -4.20 -6.23
CA LYS A 68 -17.38 -3.43 -5.48
C LYS A 68 -16.06 -3.39 -6.24
N LEU A 69 -15.44 -2.21 -6.32
CA LEU A 69 -14.12 -2.00 -6.91
C LEU A 69 -13.12 -1.61 -5.82
N TRP A 70 -12.02 -2.37 -5.75
CA TRP A 70 -10.86 -2.08 -4.93
C TRP A 70 -9.72 -1.68 -5.86
N HIS A 71 -9.47 -0.37 -5.96
CA HIS A 71 -8.45 0.14 -6.87
C HIS A 71 -7.11 0.28 -6.14
N LEU A 72 -6.24 -0.75 -6.30
CA LEU A 72 -4.90 -0.81 -5.72
C LEU A 72 -3.79 -0.77 -6.79
N ALA A 73 -4.15 -0.90 -8.07
CA ALA A 73 -3.17 -0.93 -9.17
C ALA A 73 -2.44 0.40 -9.31
N CYS A 74 -1.20 0.43 -8.89
CA CYS A 74 -0.23 1.52 -9.12
C CYS A 74 1.15 1.04 -8.67
N PRO A 75 2.25 1.38 -9.37
CA PRO A 75 3.58 1.27 -8.82
C PRO A 75 3.68 2.11 -7.54
N ALA A 76 3.98 1.50 -6.40
CA ALA A 76 3.85 2.17 -5.09
C ALA A 76 5.16 2.28 -4.30
N SER A 77 6.24 1.68 -4.78
CA SER A 77 7.57 1.88 -4.18
C SER A 77 8.43 2.79 -5.04
N PRO A 78 9.36 3.57 -4.44
CA PRO A 78 10.27 4.44 -5.18
C PRO A 78 11.01 3.71 -6.30
N LYS A 79 11.45 2.50 -6.05
CA LYS A 79 12.13 1.66 -7.03
C LYS A 79 11.26 1.34 -8.24
N GLU A 80 9.95 1.14 -8.05
CA GLU A 80 9.03 0.78 -9.13
C GLU A 80 8.54 2.03 -9.88
N TYR A 81 8.05 3.06 -9.19
CA TYR A 81 7.47 4.22 -9.88
C TYR A 81 8.51 5.12 -10.55
N LEU A 82 9.80 5.01 -10.18
CA LEU A 82 10.90 5.73 -10.84
C LEU A 82 11.47 5.00 -12.07
N LYS A 83 11.12 3.74 -12.30
CA LYS A 83 11.51 3.03 -13.55
C LYS A 83 10.93 3.71 -14.79
N ASP A 84 9.67 4.12 -14.72
CA ASP A 84 8.99 4.91 -15.74
C ASP A 84 8.04 5.91 -15.07
N PRO A 85 8.53 7.13 -14.79
CA PRO A 85 7.74 8.17 -14.15
C PRO A 85 6.54 8.63 -14.98
N ILE A 86 6.66 8.62 -16.32
CA ILE A 86 5.58 9.02 -17.24
C ILE A 86 4.46 7.98 -17.19
N LEU A 87 4.79 6.70 -17.29
CA LEU A 87 3.82 5.61 -17.15
C LEU A 87 3.15 5.64 -15.76
N THR A 88 3.91 5.92 -14.71
CA THR A 88 3.37 6.06 -13.35
C THR A 88 2.31 7.18 -13.28
N ALA A 89 2.58 8.34 -13.89
CA ALA A 89 1.61 9.43 -13.95
C ALA A 89 0.34 9.04 -14.74
N ARG A 90 0.52 8.39 -15.91
CA ARG A 90 -0.59 7.88 -16.73
C ARG A 90 -1.44 6.84 -16.00
N ILE A 91 -0.84 5.88 -15.32
CA ILE A 91 -1.56 4.86 -14.53
C ILE A 91 -2.44 5.53 -13.48
N ASN A 92 -1.93 6.54 -12.77
CA ASN A 92 -2.70 7.23 -11.75
C ASN A 92 -3.83 8.09 -12.32
N PHE A 93 -3.64 8.72 -13.48
CA PHE A 93 -4.66 9.55 -14.12
C PHE A 93 -5.58 8.73 -15.03
N GLU A 94 -5.05 8.22 -16.14
CA GLU A 94 -5.83 7.50 -17.18
C GLU A 94 -6.43 6.21 -16.64
N GLY A 95 -5.61 5.40 -15.92
CA GLY A 95 -6.07 4.15 -15.32
C GLY A 95 -7.17 4.37 -14.29
N THR A 96 -7.03 5.38 -13.42
CA THR A 96 -8.09 5.73 -12.47
C THR A 96 -9.35 6.21 -13.19
N LEU A 97 -9.23 7.02 -14.23
CA LEU A 97 -10.36 7.51 -15.03
C LEU A 97 -11.11 6.35 -15.70
N ASN A 98 -10.39 5.37 -16.27
CA ASN A 98 -11.00 4.19 -16.88
C ASN A 98 -11.80 3.38 -15.85
N LEU A 99 -11.23 3.15 -14.67
CA LEU A 99 -11.88 2.40 -13.59
C LEU A 99 -13.07 3.14 -12.99
N LEU A 100 -13.01 4.46 -12.87
CA LEU A 100 -14.15 5.28 -12.44
C LEU A 100 -15.31 5.21 -13.42
N ASN A 101 -15.05 5.26 -14.73
CA ASN A 101 -16.08 5.07 -15.75
C ASN A 101 -16.67 3.66 -15.67
N LEU A 102 -15.84 2.64 -15.56
CA LEU A 102 -16.30 1.26 -15.43
C LEU A 102 -17.17 1.06 -14.17
N ALA A 103 -16.75 1.62 -13.02
CA ALA A 103 -17.50 1.55 -11.77
C ALA A 103 -18.84 2.33 -11.86
N LYS A 104 -18.83 3.49 -12.52
CA LYS A 104 -20.05 4.28 -12.78
C LYS A 104 -21.08 3.47 -13.58
N ASP A 105 -20.67 2.83 -14.66
CA ASP A 105 -21.54 2.05 -15.53
C ASP A 105 -22.12 0.81 -14.83
N GLN A 106 -21.40 0.26 -13.84
CA GLN A 106 -21.85 -0.84 -12.98
C GLN A 106 -22.64 -0.38 -11.74
N LYS A 107 -22.73 0.92 -11.46
CA LYS A 107 -23.22 1.51 -10.19
C LYS A 107 -22.55 0.90 -8.96
N ALA A 108 -21.26 0.60 -9.09
CA ALA A 108 -20.47 -0.09 -8.08
C ALA A 108 -19.94 0.89 -7.03
N LYS A 109 -19.77 0.39 -5.78
CA LYS A 109 -19.01 1.09 -4.75
C LYS A 109 -17.52 0.96 -5.04
N MET A 110 -16.72 1.97 -4.67
CA MET A 110 -15.30 1.96 -4.92
C MET A 110 -14.50 2.37 -3.68
N VAL A 111 -13.40 1.66 -3.41
CA VAL A 111 -12.30 2.14 -2.57
C VAL A 111 -11.10 2.42 -3.47
N PHE A 112 -10.61 3.64 -3.40
CA PHE A 112 -9.35 4.07 -4.01
C PHE A 112 -8.26 4.12 -2.95
N THR A 113 -7.15 3.41 -3.17
CA THR A 113 -5.97 3.49 -2.30
C THR A 113 -5.08 4.64 -2.72
N SER A 114 -5.15 5.72 -1.95
CA SER A 114 -4.23 6.84 -1.99
C SER A 114 -3.04 6.59 -1.06
N THR A 115 -2.26 7.61 -0.78
CA THR A 115 -0.99 7.50 -0.05
C THR A 115 -0.76 8.72 0.84
N SER A 116 0.03 8.54 1.89
CA SER A 116 0.55 9.67 2.68
C SER A 116 1.46 10.62 1.88
N GLU A 117 1.92 10.24 0.70
CA GLU A 117 2.75 11.12 -0.16
C GLU A 117 1.98 12.31 -0.74
N VAL A 118 0.65 12.27 -0.73
CA VAL A 118 -0.19 13.42 -1.12
C VAL A 118 0.03 14.65 -0.21
N TYR A 119 0.52 14.44 1.00
CA TYR A 119 0.86 15.51 1.93
C TYR A 119 2.20 16.20 1.62
N GLY A 120 3.08 15.55 0.84
CA GLY A 120 4.41 16.08 0.53
C GLY A 120 5.26 16.32 1.76
N ASN A 121 6.01 17.41 1.76
CA ASN A 121 6.71 17.91 2.95
C ASN A 121 5.72 18.61 3.86
N CYS A 122 5.43 17.99 4.99
CA CYS A 122 4.46 18.47 5.96
C CYS A 122 5.16 18.72 7.29
N ASP A 123 5.15 19.96 7.74
CA ASP A 123 5.70 20.34 9.06
C ASP A 123 4.71 20.02 10.19
N GLN A 124 3.44 19.80 9.86
CA GLN A 124 2.42 19.39 10.82
C GLN A 124 2.45 17.88 11.04
N ILE A 125 2.85 17.45 12.21
CA ILE A 125 2.87 16.06 12.66
C ILE A 125 2.10 15.96 13.98
N PRO A 126 1.16 15.00 14.10
CA PRO A 126 0.74 14.00 13.09
C PRO A 126 -0.01 14.64 11.91
N GLN A 127 0.12 14.02 10.73
CA GLN A 127 -0.55 14.47 9.51
C GLN A 127 -2.05 14.25 9.59
N VAL A 128 -2.83 15.31 9.37
CA VAL A 128 -4.30 15.31 9.40
C VAL A 128 -4.86 15.39 7.98
N GLU A 129 -6.07 14.86 7.77
CA GLU A 129 -6.65 14.69 6.44
C GLU A 129 -6.98 16.01 5.74
N ASN A 130 -7.26 17.08 6.49
CA ASN A 130 -7.56 18.40 5.95
C ASN A 130 -6.30 19.21 5.59
N PHE A 131 -5.10 18.71 5.84
CA PHE A 131 -3.86 19.35 5.43
C PHE A 131 -3.72 19.33 3.90
N LEU A 132 -3.53 20.49 3.28
CA LEU A 132 -3.52 20.64 1.82
C LEU A 132 -2.31 20.00 1.15
N GLY A 133 -1.20 19.87 1.86
CA GLY A 133 0.03 19.26 1.38
C GLY A 133 0.87 20.17 0.47
N PHE A 134 2.19 20.07 0.61
CA PHE A 134 3.16 20.78 -0.23
C PHE A 134 4.00 19.78 -1.03
N VAL A 135 3.61 19.59 -2.29
CA VAL A 135 4.34 18.71 -3.22
C VAL A 135 5.05 19.56 -4.27
N ASN A 136 6.37 19.44 -4.33
CA ASN A 136 7.17 20.14 -5.33
C ASN A 136 7.14 19.36 -6.66
N THR A 137 6.70 20.00 -7.76
CA THR A 137 6.59 19.37 -9.08
C THR A 137 7.94 18.92 -9.69
N LYS A 138 9.05 19.49 -9.25
CA LYS A 138 10.40 19.15 -9.74
C LYS A 138 11.02 17.93 -9.05
N ASN A 139 10.41 17.46 -7.95
CA ASN A 139 10.92 16.32 -7.20
C ASN A 139 10.74 15.02 -8.01
N LEU A 140 11.71 14.11 -7.95
CA LEU A 140 11.67 12.82 -8.64
C LEU A 140 10.42 11.99 -8.28
N ARG A 141 9.93 12.11 -7.03
CA ARG A 141 8.75 11.39 -6.54
C ARG A 141 7.42 12.02 -6.95
N SER A 142 7.46 13.15 -7.65
CA SER A 142 6.25 13.92 -8.00
C SER A 142 5.33 13.17 -8.96
N CYS A 143 5.85 12.32 -9.82
CA CYS A 143 5.05 11.47 -10.70
C CYS A 143 4.04 10.61 -9.91
N TYR A 144 4.44 10.11 -8.73
CA TYR A 144 3.59 9.33 -7.86
C TYR A 144 2.71 10.22 -6.97
N ALA A 145 3.29 11.20 -6.26
CA ALA A 145 2.56 12.05 -5.33
C ALA A 145 1.48 12.89 -6.04
N HIS A 146 1.81 13.58 -7.13
CA HIS A 146 0.85 14.32 -7.94
C HIS A 146 -0.12 13.38 -8.69
N GLY A 147 0.37 12.23 -9.17
CA GLY A 147 -0.48 11.20 -9.76
C GLY A 147 -1.60 10.76 -8.81
N LYS A 148 -1.29 10.50 -7.53
CA LYS A 148 -2.30 10.17 -6.52
C LYS A 148 -3.21 11.36 -6.18
N ARG A 149 -2.69 12.59 -6.15
CA ARG A 149 -3.53 13.80 -5.94
C ARG A 149 -4.55 14.00 -7.06
N ILE A 150 -4.15 13.90 -8.32
CA ILE A 150 -5.10 14.02 -9.44
C ILE A 150 -6.12 12.87 -9.44
N ALA A 151 -5.73 11.67 -9.04
CA ALA A 151 -6.66 10.55 -8.88
C ALA A 151 -7.69 10.79 -7.75
N GLU A 152 -7.28 11.37 -6.61
CA GLU A 152 -8.23 11.83 -5.58
C GLU A 152 -9.19 12.89 -6.13
N THR A 153 -8.69 13.85 -6.91
CA THR A 153 -9.54 14.89 -7.57
C THR A 153 -10.58 14.24 -8.47
N LEU A 154 -10.18 13.28 -9.31
CA LEU A 154 -11.12 12.53 -10.16
C LEU A 154 -12.19 11.81 -9.31
N CYS A 155 -11.79 11.17 -8.21
CA CYS A 155 -12.73 10.51 -7.30
C CYS A 155 -13.78 11.49 -6.78
N PHE A 156 -13.39 12.68 -6.33
CA PHE A 156 -14.30 13.72 -5.87
C PHE A 156 -15.22 14.25 -6.99
N ASP A 157 -14.69 14.44 -8.19
CA ASP A 157 -15.49 14.91 -9.33
C ASP A 157 -16.56 13.88 -9.72
N PHE A 158 -16.22 12.60 -9.72
CA PHE A 158 -17.19 11.53 -9.95
C PHE A 158 -18.20 11.40 -8.81
N GLN A 159 -17.80 11.56 -7.54
CA GLN A 159 -18.74 11.65 -6.43
C GLN A 159 -19.75 12.78 -6.62
N ARG A 160 -19.27 13.99 -6.97
CA ARG A 160 -20.11 15.19 -7.14
C ARG A 160 -21.04 15.06 -8.33
N LYS A 161 -20.51 14.70 -9.49
CA LYS A 161 -21.23 14.66 -10.77
C LYS A 161 -22.18 13.49 -10.88
N TYR A 162 -21.75 12.30 -10.46
CA TYR A 162 -22.49 11.05 -10.70
C TYR A 162 -23.04 10.42 -9.42
N LYS A 163 -22.86 11.06 -8.26
CA LYS A 163 -23.32 10.57 -6.94
C LYS A 163 -22.76 9.18 -6.58
N MET A 164 -21.57 8.86 -7.07
CA MET A 164 -20.94 7.56 -6.82
C MET A 164 -20.53 7.40 -5.36
N GLU A 165 -20.59 6.18 -4.86
CA GLU A 165 -20.04 5.81 -3.56
C GLU A 165 -18.56 5.45 -3.69
N ILE A 166 -17.69 6.45 -3.58
CA ILE A 166 -16.24 6.29 -3.64
C ILE A 166 -15.66 6.59 -2.25
N LYS A 167 -14.70 5.80 -1.81
CA LYS A 167 -13.96 5.98 -0.56
C LYS A 167 -12.48 6.16 -0.90
N ILE A 168 -11.79 7.03 -0.16
CA ILE A 168 -10.39 7.35 -0.40
C ILE A 168 -9.58 7.00 0.85
N ALA A 169 -8.70 6.00 0.73
CA ALA A 169 -7.83 5.54 1.79
C ALA A 169 -6.41 6.07 1.59
N ARG A 170 -5.95 7.03 2.39
CA ARG A 170 -4.56 7.50 2.41
C ARG A 170 -3.72 6.57 3.26
N ILE A 171 -3.11 5.58 2.62
CA ILE A 171 -2.33 4.53 3.29
C ILE A 171 -0.94 5.06 3.64
N PHE A 172 -0.55 4.87 4.90
CA PHE A 172 0.80 5.11 5.40
C PHE A 172 1.66 3.85 5.27
N ASN A 173 2.92 3.90 5.76
CA ASN A 173 3.84 2.79 5.56
C ASN A 173 3.24 1.49 6.11
N THR A 174 3.06 0.54 5.22
CA THR A 174 2.50 -0.78 5.53
C THR A 174 3.57 -1.83 5.35
N TYR A 175 3.63 -2.80 6.27
CA TYR A 175 4.57 -3.92 6.24
C TYR A 175 3.85 -5.23 6.59
N GLY A 176 4.51 -6.34 6.30
CA GLY A 176 3.97 -7.67 6.62
C GLY A 176 4.47 -8.75 5.66
N PRO A 177 4.02 -10.01 5.85
CA PRO A 177 4.37 -11.13 5.00
C PRO A 177 4.06 -10.89 3.53
N GLY A 178 4.98 -11.29 2.65
CA GLY A 178 4.79 -11.20 1.19
C GLY A 178 5.15 -9.86 0.57
N LEU A 179 5.63 -8.87 1.35
CA LEU A 179 6.29 -7.70 0.80
C LEU A 179 7.61 -8.13 0.16
N ARG A 180 7.79 -7.85 -1.14
CA ARG A 180 8.97 -8.34 -1.88
C ARG A 180 10.26 -7.81 -1.27
N PRO A 181 11.31 -8.65 -1.13
CA PRO A 181 12.62 -8.20 -0.64
C PRO A 181 13.21 -7.05 -1.47
N GLU A 182 12.96 -7.07 -2.79
CA GLU A 182 13.46 -6.09 -3.75
C GLU A 182 12.59 -4.82 -3.85
N ASP A 183 11.52 -4.72 -3.06
CA ASP A 183 10.60 -3.58 -3.08
C ASP A 183 11.28 -2.25 -2.72
N GLY A 184 12.36 -2.30 -1.94
CA GLY A 184 13.17 -1.14 -1.58
C GLY A 184 12.68 -0.40 -0.34
N ARG A 185 11.61 -0.86 0.31
CA ARG A 185 11.14 -0.31 1.59
C ARG A 185 12.00 -0.81 2.74
N VAL A 186 12.13 0.01 3.76
CA VAL A 186 13.12 -0.19 4.83
C VAL A 186 12.98 -1.52 5.57
N ILE A 187 11.75 -1.93 5.96
CA ILE A 187 11.56 -3.20 6.70
C ILE A 187 11.94 -4.41 5.83
N SER A 188 11.46 -4.46 4.57
CA SER A 188 11.82 -5.57 3.66
C SER A 188 13.32 -5.61 3.37
N ASN A 189 13.95 -4.45 3.19
CA ASN A 189 15.39 -4.35 2.99
C ASN A 189 16.15 -4.89 4.21
N PHE A 190 15.84 -4.41 5.41
CA PHE A 190 16.55 -4.84 6.64
C PHE A 190 16.37 -6.34 6.91
N ILE A 191 15.16 -6.87 6.78
CA ILE A 191 14.91 -8.32 6.95
C ILE A 191 15.72 -9.12 5.92
N ASN A 192 15.67 -8.73 4.65
CA ASN A 192 16.40 -9.41 3.59
C ASN A 192 17.92 -9.36 3.80
N GLN A 193 18.45 -8.17 4.15
CA GLN A 193 19.88 -7.99 4.45
C GLN A 193 20.32 -8.85 5.64
N ALA A 194 19.57 -8.81 6.74
CA ALA A 194 19.89 -9.60 7.93
C ALA A 194 19.86 -11.11 7.64
N LEU A 195 18.84 -11.61 6.94
CA LEU A 195 18.72 -13.04 6.60
C LEU A 195 19.78 -13.52 5.63
N ASN A 196 20.32 -12.64 4.77
CA ASN A 196 21.39 -12.96 3.83
C ASN A 196 22.80 -12.60 4.32
N ASN A 197 22.95 -12.30 5.60
CA ASN A 197 24.24 -11.95 6.19
C ASN A 197 24.92 -10.71 5.53
N VAL A 198 24.14 -9.72 5.12
CA VAL A 198 24.61 -8.43 4.56
C VAL A 198 24.44 -7.32 5.61
N PRO A 199 25.38 -6.36 5.75
CA PRO A 199 25.20 -5.21 6.63
C PRO A 199 23.92 -4.44 6.36
N LEU A 200 23.26 -3.96 7.43
CA LEU A 200 22.00 -3.19 7.31
C LEU A 200 22.29 -1.77 6.81
N SER A 201 21.73 -1.40 5.65
CA SER A 201 21.96 -0.10 5.02
C SER A 201 21.05 0.98 5.62
N VAL A 202 21.64 1.90 6.39
CA VAL A 202 20.96 3.03 7.02
C VAL A 202 21.29 4.31 6.24
N PHE A 203 20.30 5.00 5.69
CA PHE A 203 20.48 6.26 5.00
C PHE A 203 20.55 7.41 6.00
N GLY A 204 21.51 8.36 5.80
CA GLY A 204 21.78 9.42 6.75
C GLY A 204 22.30 8.89 8.09
N ASP A 205 21.92 9.53 9.19
CA ASP A 205 22.26 9.10 10.56
C ASP A 205 21.23 8.15 11.20
N GLY A 206 20.16 7.83 10.47
CA GLY A 206 19.09 6.94 10.92
C GLY A 206 18.13 7.55 11.95
N LYS A 207 18.23 8.85 12.26
CA LYS A 207 17.36 9.50 13.25
C LYS A 207 15.97 9.86 12.71
N GLN A 208 15.81 9.87 11.38
CA GLN A 208 14.49 10.07 10.77
C GLN A 208 13.50 9.01 11.27
N THR A 209 12.27 9.45 11.59
CA THR A 209 11.25 8.57 12.16
C THR A 209 10.18 8.19 11.14
N ARG A 210 9.66 6.99 11.27
CA ARG A 210 8.50 6.48 10.52
C ARG A 210 7.58 5.72 11.46
N SER A 211 6.32 5.67 11.10
CA SER A 211 5.37 4.74 11.70
C SER A 211 5.06 3.62 10.71
N PHE A 212 4.81 2.42 11.22
CA PHE A 212 4.57 1.24 10.39
C PHE A 212 3.31 0.53 10.86
N CYS A 213 2.40 0.23 9.92
CA CYS A 213 1.17 -0.49 10.18
C CYS A 213 1.25 -1.90 9.59
N TYR A 214 0.83 -2.88 10.36
CA TYR A 214 0.78 -4.26 9.88
C TYR A 214 -0.31 -4.43 8.84
N VAL A 215 -0.06 -5.24 7.82
CA VAL A 215 -0.92 -5.32 6.63
C VAL A 215 -2.35 -5.77 6.95
N GLU A 216 -2.54 -6.71 7.89
CA GLU A 216 -3.88 -7.17 8.25
C GLU A 216 -4.73 -6.07 8.91
N ASP A 217 -4.12 -5.18 9.68
CA ASP A 217 -4.82 -4.00 10.21
C ASP A 217 -5.31 -3.08 9.07
N ILE A 218 -4.49 -2.90 8.03
CA ILE A 218 -4.89 -2.12 6.85
C ILE A 218 -6.04 -2.81 6.11
N ILE A 219 -6.02 -4.15 5.98
CA ILE A 219 -7.12 -4.90 5.35
C ILE A 219 -8.41 -4.71 6.13
N ASP A 220 -8.37 -4.81 7.46
CA ASP A 220 -9.54 -4.58 8.31
C ASP A 220 -10.09 -3.16 8.13
N ALA A 221 -9.23 -2.14 8.11
CA ALA A 221 -9.62 -0.75 7.86
C ALA A 221 -10.26 -0.55 6.48
N LEU A 222 -9.71 -1.14 5.43
CA LEU A 222 -10.24 -1.07 4.07
C LEU A 222 -11.64 -1.69 3.98
N LEU A 223 -11.87 -2.84 4.63
CA LEU A 223 -13.18 -3.49 4.67
C LEU A 223 -14.22 -2.65 5.42
N LEU A 224 -13.85 -2.05 6.55
CA LEU A 224 -14.71 -1.12 7.28
C LEU A 224 -15.04 0.11 6.43
N LEU A 225 -14.04 0.69 5.76
CA LEU A 225 -14.21 1.86 4.91
C LEU A 225 -15.14 1.59 3.72
N MET A 226 -14.99 0.45 3.03
CA MET A 226 -15.89 0.05 1.93
C MET A 226 -17.36 0.02 2.36
N ASN A 227 -17.61 -0.40 3.59
CA ASN A 227 -18.97 -0.56 4.12
C ASN A 227 -19.50 0.69 4.86
N SER A 228 -18.66 1.71 5.05
CA SER A 228 -19.04 2.97 5.71
C SER A 228 -19.82 3.91 4.77
N ASN A 229 -20.45 4.94 5.34
CA ASN A 229 -21.05 6.05 4.60
C ASN A 229 -20.11 7.25 4.46
N PHE A 230 -18.88 7.15 5.00
CA PHE A 230 -17.90 8.22 4.96
C PHE A 230 -17.38 8.44 3.53
N LYS A 231 -17.21 9.71 3.11
CA LYS A 231 -16.90 10.06 1.71
C LYS A 231 -15.61 10.85 1.53
N ASP A 232 -15.08 11.44 2.61
CA ASP A 232 -13.83 12.18 2.55
C ASP A 232 -12.62 11.24 2.65
N PRO A 233 -11.40 11.72 2.35
CA PRO A 233 -10.19 10.93 2.54
C PRO A 233 -9.98 10.57 4.01
N ILE A 234 -9.43 9.39 4.26
CA ILE A 234 -9.14 8.92 5.62
C ILE A 234 -7.73 8.33 5.68
N ASN A 235 -7.00 8.69 6.73
CA ASN A 235 -5.67 8.14 6.99
C ASN A 235 -5.78 6.74 7.56
N LEU A 236 -5.06 5.79 6.93
CA LEU A 236 -4.92 4.43 7.42
C LEU A 236 -3.45 4.13 7.70
N GLY A 237 -3.13 3.79 8.94
CA GLY A 237 -1.74 3.57 9.36
C GLY A 237 -1.61 3.32 10.84
N ASN A 238 -0.39 3.51 11.36
CA ASN A 238 -0.07 3.48 12.79
C ASN A 238 0.57 4.82 13.18
N SER A 239 0.29 5.33 14.37
CA SER A 239 0.84 6.59 14.88
C SER A 239 2.13 6.43 15.69
N ASN A 240 2.50 5.19 16.05
CA ASN A 240 3.69 4.92 16.84
C ASN A 240 4.93 5.05 15.95
N GLU A 241 5.73 6.08 16.19
CA GLU A 241 6.96 6.34 15.44
C GLU A 241 8.16 5.59 16.02
N ILE A 242 9.02 5.12 15.14
CA ILE A 242 10.33 4.55 15.48
C ILE A 242 11.40 5.19 14.60
N SER A 243 12.59 5.44 15.12
CA SER A 243 13.74 5.86 14.31
C SER A 243 14.21 4.71 13.40
N ILE A 244 14.76 5.05 12.24
CA ILE A 244 15.25 4.02 11.30
C ILE A 244 16.39 3.21 11.92
N ILE A 245 17.25 3.84 12.74
CA ILE A 245 18.33 3.13 13.42
C ILE A 245 17.80 2.16 14.50
N ASP A 246 16.76 2.56 15.26
CA ASP A 246 16.19 1.67 16.27
C ASP A 246 15.37 0.53 15.63
N LEU A 247 14.73 0.78 14.48
CA LEU A 247 14.12 -0.27 13.67
C LEU A 247 15.17 -1.28 13.18
N ALA A 248 16.33 -0.80 12.72
CA ALA A 248 17.41 -1.67 12.28
C ALA A 248 17.93 -2.55 13.43
N LYS A 249 18.16 -1.97 14.61
CA LYS A 249 18.55 -2.73 15.82
C LYS A 249 17.49 -3.76 16.23
N LEU A 250 16.20 -3.38 16.18
CA LEU A 250 15.10 -4.28 16.54
C LEU A 250 15.06 -5.50 15.61
N ILE A 251 15.19 -5.31 14.29
CA ILE A 251 15.21 -6.40 13.32
C ILE A 251 16.45 -7.26 13.47
N ASP A 252 17.63 -6.65 13.67
CA ASP A 252 18.87 -7.37 13.87
C ASP A 252 18.81 -8.29 15.10
N ASN A 253 18.29 -7.77 16.22
CA ASN A 253 18.11 -8.54 17.45
C ASN A 253 17.14 -9.72 17.26
N LYS A 254 16.05 -9.56 16.52
CA LYS A 254 15.07 -10.62 16.25
C LYS A 254 15.62 -11.75 15.34
N ILE A 255 16.58 -11.43 14.50
CA ILE A 255 17.19 -12.40 13.59
C ILE A 255 18.47 -12.98 14.22
N TYR A 256 18.99 -12.35 15.27
CA TYR A 256 20.29 -12.65 15.90
C TYR A 256 21.44 -12.58 14.91
N ALA A 257 21.40 -11.60 14.03
CA ALA A 257 22.34 -11.48 12.93
C ALA A 257 23.65 -10.81 13.35
N ASN A 258 23.69 -10.02 14.45
CA ASN A 258 24.83 -9.26 14.95
C ASN A 258 25.54 -8.46 13.84
N LYS A 259 24.75 -7.80 13.00
CA LYS A 259 25.24 -7.16 11.80
C LYS A 259 25.80 -5.77 12.08
N GLN A 260 26.80 -5.42 11.30
CA GLN A 260 27.25 -4.05 11.22
C GLN A 260 26.23 -3.21 10.45
N PHE A 261 26.09 -1.94 10.82
CA PHE A 261 25.31 -0.98 10.08
C PHE A 261 26.20 -0.28 9.04
N SER A 262 25.69 -0.19 7.80
CA SER A 262 26.35 0.55 6.73
C SER A 262 25.61 1.87 6.54
N PHE A 263 26.25 2.99 6.89
CA PHE A 263 25.64 4.31 6.75
C PHE A 263 25.85 4.82 5.32
N MET A 264 24.73 5.08 4.64
CA MET A 264 24.70 5.53 3.25
C MET A 264 24.39 7.03 3.20
N LYS A 265 24.84 7.71 2.14
CA LYS A 265 24.50 9.12 1.94
C LYS A 265 22.99 9.32 1.83
N SER A 266 22.44 10.23 2.64
CA SER A 266 21.03 10.62 2.55
C SER A 266 20.74 11.29 1.20
N THR A 267 19.53 11.09 0.67
CA THR A 267 19.05 11.83 -0.50
C THR A 267 18.42 13.14 -0.03
N ASN A 268 18.61 14.23 -0.81
CA ASN A 268 18.10 15.57 -0.47
C ASN A 268 16.55 15.65 -0.33
N ASP A 269 15.84 14.60 -0.71
CA ASP A 269 14.37 14.52 -0.70
C ASP A 269 13.82 13.70 0.49
N GLU A 270 14.65 13.44 1.49
CA GLU A 270 14.26 12.58 2.62
C GLU A 270 13.39 13.36 3.61
N ILE A 271 12.14 12.93 3.74
CA ILE A 271 11.19 13.50 4.72
C ILE A 271 11.64 13.06 6.12
N SER A 272 11.84 14.01 7.04
CA SER A 272 12.32 13.73 8.39
C SER A 272 11.33 12.89 9.21
N ARG A 273 10.03 13.21 9.13
CA ARG A 273 8.96 12.52 9.88
C ARG A 273 7.73 12.26 9.02
N ARG A 274 7.09 11.11 9.25
CA ARG A 274 5.81 10.76 8.61
C ARG A 274 4.98 9.89 9.56
N SER A 275 3.90 10.47 10.11
CA SER A 275 3.01 9.81 11.07
C SER A 275 1.58 10.32 10.90
N PRO A 276 0.57 9.43 10.78
CA PRO A 276 -0.83 9.83 10.62
C PRO A 276 -1.46 10.28 11.93
N SER A 277 -2.35 11.26 11.85
CA SER A 277 -3.42 11.38 12.84
C SER A 277 -4.43 10.24 12.61
N LEU A 278 -4.75 9.51 13.65
CA LEU A 278 -5.77 8.44 13.64
C LEU A 278 -7.09 8.87 14.29
N LYS A 279 -7.23 10.18 14.60
CA LYS A 279 -8.44 10.69 15.26
C LYS A 279 -9.68 10.45 14.40
N LEU A 280 -9.63 10.84 13.14
CA LEU A 280 -10.76 10.73 12.21
C LEU A 280 -11.15 9.26 11.96
N VAL A 281 -10.20 8.38 11.69
CA VAL A 281 -10.51 6.97 11.43
C VAL A 281 -11.12 6.28 12.66
N LYS A 282 -10.66 6.65 13.87
CA LYS A 282 -11.23 6.14 15.12
C LYS A 282 -12.67 6.61 15.32
N GLU A 283 -12.95 7.89 15.05
CA GLU A 283 -14.29 8.47 15.17
C GLU A 283 -15.27 7.86 14.15
N VAL A 284 -14.84 7.71 12.90
CA VAL A 284 -15.71 7.33 11.77
C VAL A 284 -15.89 5.82 11.64
N LEU A 285 -14.81 5.05 11.83
CA LEU A 285 -14.80 3.60 11.60
C LEU A 285 -14.66 2.79 12.88
N ASN A 286 -14.50 3.44 14.05
CA ASN A 286 -14.16 2.78 15.32
C ASN A 286 -12.96 1.83 15.16
N TRP A 287 -11.97 2.25 14.34
CA TRP A 287 -10.80 1.45 14.01
C TRP A 287 -9.52 2.08 14.56
N GLN A 288 -8.61 1.20 14.97
CA GLN A 288 -7.22 1.52 15.27
C GLN A 288 -6.36 0.28 14.97
N PRO A 289 -5.05 0.44 14.64
CA PRO A 289 -4.16 -0.69 14.47
C PRO A 289 -4.04 -1.49 15.77
N ARG A 290 -3.97 -2.83 15.67
CA ARG A 290 -3.96 -3.74 16.81
C ARG A 290 -2.65 -4.50 16.95
N VAL A 291 -1.93 -4.69 15.84
CA VAL A 291 -0.70 -5.46 15.81
C VAL A 291 0.48 -4.55 16.16
N ASP A 292 1.16 -4.85 17.26
CA ASP A 292 2.38 -4.15 17.63
C ASP A 292 3.51 -4.41 16.62
N LEU A 293 4.42 -3.42 16.45
CA LEU A 293 5.51 -3.51 15.49
C LEU A 293 6.38 -4.75 15.76
N SER A 294 6.66 -5.04 17.02
CA SER A 294 7.46 -6.21 17.41
C SER A 294 6.82 -7.51 16.91
N ASP A 295 5.53 -7.71 17.19
CA ASP A 295 4.81 -8.94 16.84
C ASP A 295 4.66 -9.09 15.32
N GLY A 296 4.32 -8.00 14.63
CA GLY A 296 4.24 -7.99 13.18
C GLY A 296 5.58 -8.26 12.49
N LEU A 297 6.70 -7.81 13.07
CA LEU A 297 8.04 -8.15 12.60
C LEU A 297 8.33 -9.64 12.76
N ASP A 298 7.96 -10.27 13.89
CA ASP A 298 8.16 -11.71 14.10
C ASP A 298 7.41 -12.53 13.03
N LEU A 299 6.13 -12.20 12.77
CA LEU A 299 5.35 -12.84 11.72
C LEU A 299 5.96 -12.65 10.32
N THR A 300 6.48 -11.45 10.04
CA THR A 300 7.09 -11.14 8.74
C THR A 300 8.42 -11.89 8.57
N ILE A 301 9.27 -11.89 9.59
CA ILE A 301 10.56 -12.59 9.58
C ILE A 301 10.36 -14.11 9.45
N GLU A 302 9.40 -14.68 10.18
CA GLU A 302 9.09 -16.11 10.09
C GLU A 302 8.63 -16.51 8.68
N PHE A 303 7.81 -15.69 8.05
CA PHE A 303 7.36 -15.91 6.67
C PHE A 303 8.54 -15.90 5.69
N GLU A 304 9.44 -14.93 5.78
CA GLU A 304 10.61 -14.84 4.90
C GLU A 304 11.62 -15.98 5.16
N LYS A 305 11.82 -16.39 6.42
CA LYS A 305 12.63 -17.58 6.75
C LYS A 305 12.06 -18.85 6.11
N LYS A 306 10.75 -19.06 6.19
CA LYS A 306 10.08 -20.22 5.55
C LYS A 306 10.22 -20.22 4.03
N LYS A 307 10.14 -19.03 3.42
CA LYS A 307 10.32 -18.86 1.98
C LYS A 307 11.74 -19.18 1.54
N LEU A 308 12.75 -18.71 2.26
CA LEU A 308 14.16 -19.00 1.97
C LEU A 308 14.45 -20.51 2.07
N LYS A 309 13.93 -21.20 3.09
CA LYS A 309 14.09 -22.66 3.24
C LYS A 309 13.49 -23.45 2.08
N LYS A 310 12.41 -22.97 1.45
CA LYS A 310 11.79 -23.62 0.28
C LYS A 310 12.57 -23.40 -1.03
N LEU A 311 13.48 -22.45 -1.06
CA LEU A 311 14.32 -22.12 -2.22
C LEU A 311 15.71 -22.79 -2.14
N GLN A 312 16.08 -23.34 -0.98
CA GLN A 312 17.27 -24.20 -0.82
C GLN A 312 16.88 -25.62 -1.23
N PRO A 313 17.64 -26.25 -2.15
CA PRO A 313 17.37 -27.60 -2.66
C PRO A 313 17.47 -28.69 -1.57
#